data_1cf01de0d45696d326167876c6e0d1f0
#
_entry.id   1cf01de0d45696d326167876c6e0d1f0
#
_cell.length_a   1.000
_cell.length_b   1.000
_cell.length_c   1.000
_cell.angle_alpha   90.00
_cell.angle_beta   90.00
_cell.angle_gamma   90.00
#
_symmetry.space_group_name_H-M   'P 1'
#
loop_
_entity.id
_entity.type
_entity.pdbx_description
1 polymer ?
#
loop_
_entity_poly.entity_id
_entity_poly.type
_entity_poly.pdbx_seq_one_letter_code
_entity_poly.pdbx_strand_id
1 'polypeptide(L)'
;MKTTKIFAALCCVVALFAACEPQTNDPNNGQNNNNSNQNGEDASGSANGYDYVDLGLPSGLKWATCNVGSDKPEGYGDYFAWGEVESKPICDWSTYKWCKGSSTTQTKYCTDSEYGVVDNKTVLDLADDAAHANWGGKWRMPTEAEWTELREKCTWTWTTIHGVPGYEVKSKVNSNSIFLPAAGLCGGTGLYLLGENGYYWSSSLESDSYPYCAWHVASVLAAMTAISTAVIVENLSVLC
;
A
#
# COMPACT_ATOMS: atom_id res chain seq x y z
N MET A 1 -16.23 -30.39 25.26
CA MET A 1 -15.19 -29.36 25.41
C MET A 1 -15.18 -28.55 24.13
N LYS A 2 -15.72 -27.33 24.17
CA LYS A 2 -15.64 -26.41 23.02
C LYS A 2 -14.30 -25.70 23.08
N THR A 3 -13.42 -25.99 22.14
CA THR A 3 -12.15 -25.26 21.96
C THR A 3 -12.48 -23.88 21.41
N THR A 4 -12.44 -22.90 22.27
CA THR A 4 -12.53 -21.47 21.87
C THR A 4 -11.23 -21.13 21.16
N LYS A 5 -11.29 -20.98 19.84
CA LYS A 5 -10.17 -20.41 19.08
C LYS A 5 -10.23 -18.91 19.30
N ILE A 6 -9.36 -18.41 20.15
CA ILE A 6 -9.12 -16.97 20.32
C ILE A 6 -8.21 -16.56 19.16
N PHE A 7 -8.78 -15.89 18.17
CA PHE A 7 -8.02 -15.22 17.12
C PHE A 7 -7.71 -13.79 17.58
N ALA A 8 -6.45 -13.51 17.80
CA ALA A 8 -6.01 -12.14 18.03
C ALA A 8 -5.62 -11.53 16.67
N ALA A 9 -6.28 -10.45 16.30
CA ALA A 9 -6.02 -9.74 15.07
C ALA A 9 -4.87 -8.75 15.26
N LEU A 10 -3.87 -8.82 14.39
CA LEU A 10 -2.70 -7.96 14.35
C LEU A 10 -2.98 -6.78 13.41
N CYS A 11 -2.86 -5.57 13.92
CA CYS A 11 -2.92 -4.33 13.14
C CYS A 11 -1.54 -4.00 12.61
N CYS A 12 -1.41 -4.01 11.34
CA CYS A 12 -0.18 -3.64 10.67
C CYS A 12 -0.31 -2.21 10.16
N VAL A 13 0.55 -1.33 10.63
CA VAL A 13 0.79 -0.08 9.94
C VAL A 13 1.89 -0.34 8.91
N VAL A 14 1.60 -0.06 7.67
CA VAL A 14 2.36 -0.55 6.52
C VAL A 14 2.96 0.61 5.77
N ALA A 15 4.12 0.42 5.20
CA ALA A 15 4.66 1.37 4.24
C ALA A 15 3.71 1.48 3.03
N LEU A 16 3.48 2.71 2.57
CA LEU A 16 2.59 2.96 1.45
C LEU A 16 3.37 3.07 0.15
N PHE A 17 2.96 2.29 -0.81
CA PHE A 17 3.35 2.46 -2.19
C PHE A 17 2.20 3.12 -2.95
N ALA A 18 2.47 4.16 -3.70
CA ALA A 18 1.45 4.89 -4.42
C ALA A 18 1.43 4.52 -5.92
N ALA A 19 0.25 4.51 -6.50
CA ALA A 19 0.05 4.42 -7.94
C ALA A 19 -0.51 5.74 -8.47
N CYS A 20 -0.18 6.09 -9.71
CA CYS A 20 -0.68 7.28 -10.38
C CYS A 20 -1.44 6.88 -11.65
N GLU A 21 -2.63 7.45 -11.85
CA GLU A 21 -3.42 7.23 -13.06
C GLU A 21 -2.81 7.97 -14.26
N PRO A 22 -2.89 7.40 -15.49
CA PRO A 22 -2.39 8.08 -16.67
C PRO A 22 -3.14 9.38 -16.93
N GLN A 23 -2.43 10.44 -17.30
CA GLN A 23 -3.03 11.71 -17.66
C GLN A 23 -3.68 11.63 -19.04
N THR A 24 -4.97 11.98 -19.14
CA THR A 24 -5.59 12.31 -20.43
C THR A 24 -5.10 13.68 -20.86
N ASN A 25 -4.53 13.78 -22.06
CA ASN A 25 -4.02 15.02 -22.62
C ASN A 25 -5.13 16.09 -22.69
N ASP A 26 -4.96 17.17 -21.95
CA ASP A 26 -5.73 18.41 -22.14
C ASP A 26 -5.08 19.19 -23.29
N PRO A 27 -5.80 19.58 -24.36
CA PRO A 27 -5.23 20.17 -25.56
C PRO A 27 -4.84 21.65 -25.42
N ASN A 28 -4.71 22.21 -24.24
CA ASN A 28 -4.45 23.65 -24.07
C ASN A 28 -3.30 23.94 -23.09
N ASN A 29 -2.05 23.61 -23.48
CA ASN A 29 -0.90 24.33 -22.96
C ASN A 29 0.24 24.33 -23.99
N GLY A 30 0.58 25.52 -24.48
CA GLY A 30 1.45 25.77 -25.61
C GLY A 30 2.93 25.61 -25.29
N GLN A 31 3.61 25.03 -26.25
CA GLN A 31 5.01 25.20 -26.68
C GLN A 31 6.13 25.23 -25.65
N ASN A 32 6.93 24.17 -25.68
CA ASN A 32 8.36 24.36 -26.01
C ASN A 32 8.93 23.15 -26.77
N ASN A 33 9.52 23.45 -27.93
CA ASN A 33 10.21 22.53 -28.81
C ASN A 33 11.49 22.04 -28.16
N ASN A 34 11.70 20.70 -28.11
CA ASN A 34 12.97 20.16 -28.58
C ASN A 34 12.77 18.72 -29.10
N ASN A 35 13.24 18.57 -30.32
CA ASN A 35 13.20 17.44 -31.20
C ASN A 35 14.08 16.30 -30.67
N SER A 36 13.49 15.12 -30.41
CA SER A 36 14.24 13.86 -30.52
C SER A 36 13.27 12.67 -30.67
N ASN A 37 13.44 11.94 -31.75
CA ASN A 37 12.99 10.62 -32.16
C ASN A 37 11.94 9.89 -31.31
N GLN A 38 10.78 9.70 -31.94
CA GLN A 38 9.74 8.75 -31.58
C GLN A 38 10.29 7.31 -31.58
N ASN A 39 10.20 6.64 -30.44
CA ASN A 39 9.75 5.28 -30.20
C ASN A 39 10.17 4.86 -28.77
N GLY A 40 9.31 5.14 -27.81
CA GLY A 40 9.43 4.76 -26.40
C GLY A 40 8.76 5.84 -25.58
N GLU A 41 7.54 5.60 -25.13
CA GLU A 41 6.99 6.39 -24.03
C GLU A 41 8.01 6.32 -22.89
N ASP A 42 8.37 7.47 -22.33
CA ASP A 42 9.38 7.54 -21.29
C ASP A 42 9.01 6.58 -20.15
N ALA A 43 9.90 5.61 -19.91
CA ALA A 43 9.71 4.54 -18.94
C ALA A 43 9.58 5.05 -17.50
N SER A 44 9.87 6.32 -17.28
CA SER A 44 9.79 7.03 -15.99
C SER A 44 9.39 8.48 -16.21
N GLY A 45 8.85 9.11 -15.20
CA GLY A 45 8.45 10.51 -15.22
C GLY A 45 8.13 11.02 -13.82
N SER A 46 7.55 12.20 -13.75
CA SER A 46 7.16 12.82 -12.49
C SER A 46 5.73 13.32 -12.56
N ALA A 47 4.99 13.14 -11.48
CA ALA A 47 3.64 13.67 -11.31
C ALA A 47 3.55 14.35 -9.94
N ASN A 48 3.12 15.60 -9.93
CA ASN A 48 2.99 16.43 -8.72
C ASN A 48 4.27 16.46 -7.85
N GLY A 49 5.47 16.41 -8.50
CA GLY A 49 6.76 16.44 -7.81
C GLY A 49 7.30 15.10 -7.32
N TYR A 50 6.61 14.01 -7.59
CA TYR A 50 7.03 12.64 -7.21
C TYR A 50 7.25 11.79 -8.47
N ASP A 51 8.33 11.02 -8.46
CA ASP A 51 8.74 10.22 -9.61
C ASP A 51 7.96 8.90 -9.69
N TYR A 52 7.72 8.47 -10.93
CA TYR A 52 7.06 7.20 -11.21
C TYR A 52 7.79 6.40 -12.28
N VAL A 53 7.49 5.11 -12.31
CA VAL A 53 7.87 4.16 -13.36
C VAL A 53 6.63 3.63 -14.05
N ASP A 54 6.65 3.62 -15.39
CA ASP A 54 5.70 2.88 -16.21
C ASP A 54 6.17 1.43 -16.35
N LEU A 55 5.44 0.53 -15.73
CA LEU A 55 5.69 -0.92 -15.84
C LEU A 55 5.02 -1.54 -17.07
N GLY A 56 4.28 -0.77 -17.89
CA GLY A 56 3.55 -1.27 -19.06
C GLY A 56 2.46 -2.26 -18.70
N LEU A 57 1.87 -2.16 -17.51
CA LEU A 57 0.82 -3.06 -17.06
C LEU A 57 -0.51 -2.77 -17.76
N PRO A 58 -1.41 -3.76 -17.92
CA PRO A 58 -2.70 -3.60 -18.60
C PRO A 58 -3.57 -2.46 -18.07
N SER A 59 -3.52 -2.18 -16.77
CA SER A 59 -4.22 -1.05 -16.15
C SER A 59 -3.72 0.32 -16.64
N GLY A 60 -2.50 0.39 -17.16
CA GLY A 60 -1.82 1.64 -17.53
C GLY A 60 -1.35 2.47 -16.33
N LEU A 61 -1.44 1.94 -15.11
CA LEU A 61 -1.00 2.63 -13.91
C LEU A 61 0.51 2.85 -13.89
N LYS A 62 0.89 4.00 -13.37
CA LYS A 62 2.29 4.34 -13.09
C LYS A 62 2.53 4.12 -11.59
N TRP A 63 3.66 3.51 -11.27
CA TRP A 63 4.02 3.16 -9.90
C TRP A 63 5.07 4.11 -9.36
N ALA A 64 4.93 4.54 -8.12
CA ALA A 64 5.92 5.38 -7.47
C ALA A 64 7.30 4.72 -7.42
N THR A 65 8.35 5.53 -7.35
CA THR A 65 9.73 5.04 -7.21
C THR A 65 10.11 4.80 -5.75
N CYS A 66 9.35 5.34 -4.79
CA CYS A 66 9.61 5.25 -3.35
C CYS A 66 8.31 5.21 -2.54
N ASN A 67 8.42 4.88 -1.27
CA ASN A 67 7.32 4.95 -0.31
C ASN A 67 6.98 6.39 0.06
N VAL A 68 5.72 6.63 0.48
CA VAL A 68 5.30 7.92 1.07
C VAL A 68 6.19 8.22 2.29
N GLY A 69 6.69 9.45 2.38
CA GLY A 69 7.65 9.85 3.42
C GLY A 69 9.12 9.56 3.09
N SER A 70 9.43 9.02 1.90
CA SER A 70 10.80 8.80 1.43
C SER A 70 11.06 9.51 0.10
N ASP A 71 12.31 9.85 -0.14
CA ASP A 71 12.86 10.37 -1.40
C ASP A 71 13.75 9.37 -2.14
N LYS A 72 13.83 8.11 -1.64
CA LYS A 72 14.69 7.05 -2.17
C LYS A 72 13.95 5.73 -2.28
N PRO A 73 14.23 4.93 -3.31
CA PRO A 73 13.59 3.63 -3.50
C PRO A 73 13.77 2.68 -2.31
N GLU A 74 14.94 2.71 -1.67
CA GLU A 74 15.26 1.88 -0.51
C GLU A 74 14.78 2.46 0.82
N GLY A 75 14.23 3.67 0.84
CA GLY A 75 13.71 4.29 2.05
C GLY A 75 12.42 3.63 2.52
N TYR A 76 12.33 3.33 3.81
CA TYR A 76 11.14 2.68 4.39
C TYR A 76 9.91 3.58 4.34
N GLY A 77 10.08 4.91 4.34
CA GLY A 77 8.98 5.88 4.37
C GLY A 77 8.29 5.96 5.74
N ASP A 78 7.11 6.55 5.73
CA ASP A 78 6.26 6.69 6.91
C ASP A 78 5.28 5.51 7.04
N TYR A 79 4.80 5.29 8.28
CA TYR A 79 3.87 4.23 8.61
C TYR A 79 2.49 4.81 8.91
N PHE A 80 1.47 4.27 8.26
CA PHE A 80 0.10 4.76 8.36
C PHE A 80 -0.84 3.63 8.78
N ALA A 81 -1.77 3.93 9.69
CA ALA A 81 -2.92 3.05 9.85
C ALA A 81 -3.84 3.20 8.63
N TRP A 82 -4.52 2.13 8.26
CA TRP A 82 -5.38 2.14 7.07
C TRP A 82 -6.48 3.19 7.15
N GLY A 83 -6.57 4.05 6.12
CA GLY A 83 -7.51 5.17 6.12
C GLY A 83 -7.10 6.35 6.99
N GLU A 84 -5.86 6.38 7.49
CA GLU A 84 -5.27 7.55 8.13
C GLU A 84 -4.19 8.16 7.23
N VAL A 85 -4.07 9.48 7.26
CA VAL A 85 -3.21 10.24 6.34
C VAL A 85 -1.99 10.86 7.02
N GLU A 86 -1.86 10.66 8.32
CA GLU A 86 -0.73 11.08 9.13
C GLU A 86 -0.15 9.88 9.87
N SER A 87 1.18 9.80 9.93
CA SER A 87 1.87 8.83 10.77
C SER A 87 1.70 9.19 12.25
N LYS A 88 1.76 8.18 13.13
CA LYS A 88 1.56 8.37 14.57
C LYS A 88 2.46 7.45 15.38
N PRO A 89 2.79 7.83 16.64
CA PRO A 89 3.71 7.08 17.48
C PRO A 89 3.11 5.79 18.08
N ILE A 90 1.79 5.65 18.07
CA ILE A 90 1.08 4.50 18.63
C ILE A 90 0.12 3.96 17.57
N CYS A 91 0.32 2.71 17.18
CA CYS A 91 -0.44 2.04 16.13
C CYS A 91 -1.27 0.91 16.75
N ASP A 92 -2.43 1.26 17.30
CA ASP A 92 -3.37 0.33 17.92
C ASP A 92 -4.82 0.83 17.85
N TRP A 93 -5.78 0.01 18.29
CA TRP A 93 -7.21 0.35 18.27
C TRP A 93 -7.56 1.57 19.11
N SER A 94 -6.81 1.84 20.18
CA SER A 94 -7.08 2.97 21.06
C SER A 94 -6.81 4.33 20.40
N THR A 95 -5.97 4.33 19.38
CA THR A 95 -5.56 5.52 18.62
C THR A 95 -6.13 5.57 17.20
N TYR A 96 -6.81 4.49 16.76
CA TYR A 96 -7.34 4.44 15.40
C TYR A 96 -8.50 5.41 15.18
N LYS A 97 -8.39 6.23 14.16
CA LYS A 97 -9.32 7.32 13.82
C LYS A 97 -10.74 6.83 13.58
N TRP A 98 -10.91 5.66 12.97
CA TRP A 98 -12.18 5.17 12.49
C TRP A 98 -12.85 4.15 13.42
N CYS A 99 -12.48 4.16 14.70
CA CYS A 99 -13.18 3.41 15.76
C CYS A 99 -13.25 4.21 17.07
N LYS A 100 -13.90 3.62 18.06
CA LYS A 100 -13.98 4.17 19.43
C LYS A 100 -13.20 3.27 20.39
N GLY A 101 -11.96 2.92 20.00
CA GLY A 101 -11.01 2.19 20.84
C GLY A 101 -11.04 0.67 20.71
N SER A 102 -11.85 0.08 19.83
CA SER A 102 -11.83 -1.35 19.55
C SER A 102 -12.30 -1.70 18.14
N SER A 103 -11.95 -2.90 17.65
CA SER A 103 -12.39 -3.43 16.36
C SER A 103 -13.91 -3.56 16.21
N THR A 104 -14.65 -3.62 17.32
CA THR A 104 -16.11 -3.74 17.33
C THR A 104 -16.82 -2.40 17.50
N THR A 105 -16.12 -1.29 17.35
CA THR A 105 -16.67 0.06 17.51
C THR A 105 -16.36 0.98 16.34
N GLN A 106 -16.28 0.42 15.14
CA GLN A 106 -15.96 1.15 13.93
C GLN A 106 -16.99 2.22 13.59
N THR A 107 -16.51 3.35 13.10
CA THR A 107 -17.33 4.52 12.75
C THR A 107 -17.36 4.79 11.25
N LYS A 108 -16.47 4.16 10.49
CA LYS A 108 -16.36 4.25 9.03
C LYS A 108 -15.73 2.98 8.47
N TYR A 109 -15.96 2.69 7.18
CA TYR A 109 -15.46 1.51 6.48
C TYR A 109 -15.89 0.20 7.14
N CYS A 110 -17.15 0.12 7.50
CA CYS A 110 -17.74 -1.02 8.17
C CYS A 110 -18.86 -1.61 7.33
N THR A 111 -18.78 -2.92 7.07
CA THR A 111 -19.78 -3.65 6.27
C THR A 111 -20.67 -4.57 7.11
N ASP A 112 -20.34 -4.75 8.41
CA ASP A 112 -21.08 -5.62 9.31
C ASP A 112 -21.38 -4.90 10.65
N SER A 113 -22.65 -4.90 11.03
CA SER A 113 -23.13 -4.24 12.25
C SER A 113 -22.57 -4.82 13.56
N GLU A 114 -21.98 -6.02 13.53
CA GLU A 114 -21.28 -6.60 14.68
C GLU A 114 -20.00 -5.82 15.01
N TYR A 115 -19.42 -5.12 14.01
CA TYR A 115 -18.16 -4.39 14.17
C TYR A 115 -18.32 -2.87 14.26
N GLY A 116 -19.51 -2.33 14.04
CA GLY A 116 -19.73 -0.91 14.20
C GLY A 116 -20.87 -0.31 13.39
N VAL A 117 -20.70 0.94 12.97
CA VAL A 117 -21.67 1.68 12.16
C VAL A 117 -21.47 1.31 10.69
N VAL A 118 -22.43 0.58 10.11
CA VAL A 118 -22.36 0.13 8.72
C VAL A 118 -22.51 1.31 7.77
N ASP A 119 -21.51 1.53 6.92
CA ASP A 119 -21.53 2.49 5.82
C ASP A 119 -21.32 1.83 4.45
N ASN A 120 -21.01 0.52 4.44
CA ASN A 120 -20.75 -0.30 3.25
C ASN A 120 -19.66 0.24 2.32
N LYS A 121 -18.75 1.05 2.83
CA LYS A 121 -17.59 1.51 2.06
C LYS A 121 -16.49 0.46 2.11
N THR A 122 -16.12 -0.04 0.94
CA THR A 122 -15.09 -1.07 0.78
C THR A 122 -13.80 -0.56 0.13
N VAL A 123 -13.75 0.73 -0.22
CA VAL A 123 -12.56 1.40 -0.77
C VAL A 123 -12.41 2.75 -0.07
N LEU A 124 -11.17 3.15 0.20
CA LEU A 124 -10.89 4.43 0.83
C LEU A 124 -11.43 5.60 0.00
N ASP A 125 -12.06 6.55 0.69
CA ASP A 125 -12.26 7.89 0.14
C ASP A 125 -10.89 8.56 -0.07
N LEU A 126 -10.73 9.37 -1.11
CA LEU A 126 -9.45 10.06 -1.39
C LEU A 126 -8.95 10.91 -0.21
N ALA A 127 -9.87 11.46 0.59
CA ALA A 127 -9.51 12.23 1.78
C ALA A 127 -8.87 11.39 2.90
N ASP A 128 -9.00 10.07 2.84
CA ASP A 128 -8.47 9.11 3.82
C ASP A 128 -7.37 8.24 3.19
N ASP A 129 -6.99 8.54 1.95
CA ASP A 129 -5.90 7.89 1.24
C ASP A 129 -4.59 8.64 1.53
N ALA A 130 -3.65 8.01 2.21
CA ALA A 130 -2.43 8.68 2.63
C ALA A 130 -1.51 9.05 1.45
N ALA A 131 -1.50 8.30 0.35
CA ALA A 131 -0.74 8.68 -0.83
C ALA A 131 -1.36 9.93 -1.48
N HIS A 132 -2.70 9.97 -1.60
CA HIS A 132 -3.38 11.16 -2.11
C HIS A 132 -3.19 12.38 -1.20
N ALA A 133 -3.36 12.22 0.09
CA ALA A 133 -3.26 13.32 1.04
C ALA A 133 -1.84 13.93 1.10
N ASN A 134 -0.79 13.10 1.00
CA ASN A 134 0.60 13.55 1.09
C ASN A 134 1.17 14.03 -0.25
N TRP A 135 0.76 13.44 -1.37
CA TRP A 135 1.32 13.74 -2.69
C TRP A 135 0.37 14.50 -3.60
N GLY A 136 -0.93 14.47 -3.35
CA GLY A 136 -1.94 15.19 -4.11
C GLY A 136 -2.08 14.70 -5.56
N GLY A 137 -2.72 15.53 -6.42
CA GLY A 137 -2.91 15.23 -7.82
C GLY A 137 -3.71 13.95 -8.06
N LYS A 138 -3.17 13.04 -8.88
CA LYS A 138 -3.75 11.71 -9.15
C LYS A 138 -3.11 10.55 -8.36
N TRP A 139 -2.22 10.87 -7.43
CA TRP A 139 -1.63 9.87 -6.56
C TRP A 139 -2.67 9.27 -5.63
N ARG A 140 -2.64 7.99 -5.46
CA ARG A 140 -3.47 7.23 -4.52
C ARG A 140 -2.83 5.88 -4.21
N MET A 141 -3.31 5.23 -3.18
CA MET A 141 -2.96 3.85 -2.88
C MET A 141 -3.54 2.91 -3.95
N PRO A 142 -2.82 1.84 -4.30
CA PRO A 142 -3.35 0.81 -5.18
C PRO A 142 -4.52 0.05 -4.54
N THR A 143 -5.46 -0.38 -5.35
CA THR A 143 -6.49 -1.33 -4.95
C THR A 143 -5.92 -2.76 -4.83
N GLU A 144 -6.68 -3.67 -4.24
CA GLU A 144 -6.33 -5.10 -4.20
C GLU A 144 -6.12 -5.68 -5.61
N ALA A 145 -6.99 -5.33 -6.55
CA ALA A 145 -6.90 -5.79 -7.94
C ALA A 145 -5.61 -5.31 -8.64
N GLU A 146 -5.17 -4.08 -8.37
CA GLU A 146 -3.95 -3.51 -8.92
C GLU A 146 -2.69 -4.13 -8.30
N TRP A 147 -2.70 -4.44 -7.01
CA TRP A 147 -1.65 -5.25 -6.39
C TRP A 147 -1.60 -6.67 -6.98
N THR A 148 -2.75 -7.28 -7.25
CA THR A 148 -2.84 -8.58 -7.92
C THR A 148 -2.24 -8.52 -9.33
N GLU A 149 -2.58 -7.48 -10.10
CA GLU A 149 -1.98 -7.27 -11.42
C GLU A 149 -0.45 -7.15 -11.33
N LEU A 150 0.06 -6.32 -10.41
CA LEU A 150 1.50 -6.17 -10.21
C LEU A 150 2.18 -7.50 -9.87
N ARG A 151 1.57 -8.30 -9.01
CA ARG A 151 2.08 -9.62 -8.63
C ARG A 151 2.15 -10.58 -9.81
N GLU A 152 1.11 -10.61 -10.63
CA GLU A 152 1.01 -11.54 -11.76
C GLU A 152 1.84 -11.15 -12.97
N LYS A 153 1.94 -9.86 -13.25
CA LYS A 153 2.58 -9.32 -14.44
C LYS A 153 4.06 -8.98 -14.25
N CYS A 154 4.57 -9.03 -13.02
CA CYS A 154 5.97 -8.77 -12.73
C CYS A 154 6.69 -10.01 -12.19
N THR A 155 8.02 -9.99 -12.29
CA THR A 155 8.92 -10.93 -11.62
C THR A 155 9.40 -10.25 -10.33
N TRP A 156 9.32 -10.96 -9.22
CA TRP A 156 9.72 -10.47 -7.92
C TRP A 156 11.02 -11.15 -7.51
N THR A 157 12.07 -10.39 -7.29
CA THR A 157 13.39 -10.91 -6.91
C THR A 157 13.83 -10.27 -5.62
N TRP A 158 14.04 -11.09 -4.58
CA TRP A 158 14.61 -10.61 -3.32
C TRP A 158 16.04 -10.15 -3.54
N THR A 159 16.35 -8.95 -3.14
CA THR A 159 17.67 -8.33 -3.34
C THR A 159 17.94 -7.27 -2.27
N THR A 160 19.04 -6.56 -2.41
CA THR A 160 19.45 -5.50 -1.49
C THR A 160 19.91 -4.28 -2.29
N ILE A 161 19.35 -3.10 -1.99
CA ILE A 161 19.79 -1.83 -2.55
C ILE A 161 20.35 -0.96 -1.43
N HIS A 162 21.59 -0.49 -1.57
CA HIS A 162 22.31 0.32 -0.58
C HIS A 162 22.28 -0.24 0.85
N GLY A 163 22.27 -1.56 0.98
CA GLY A 163 22.22 -2.23 2.28
C GLY A 163 20.81 -2.51 2.82
N VAL A 164 19.77 -2.08 2.13
CA VAL A 164 18.38 -2.30 2.51
C VAL A 164 17.81 -3.47 1.72
N PRO A 165 17.38 -4.56 2.39
CA PRO A 165 16.74 -5.69 1.72
C PRO A 165 15.31 -5.37 1.27
N GLY A 166 14.86 -6.06 0.23
CA GLY A 166 13.53 -5.88 -0.33
C GLY A 166 13.34 -6.66 -1.62
N TYR A 167 12.27 -6.37 -2.34
CA TYR A 167 11.99 -6.96 -3.64
C TYR A 167 12.22 -5.95 -4.78
N GLU A 168 13.05 -6.32 -5.75
CA GLU A 168 12.95 -5.78 -7.10
C GLU A 168 11.72 -6.39 -7.77
N VAL A 169 10.80 -5.53 -8.21
CA VAL A 169 9.57 -5.90 -8.90
C VAL A 169 9.70 -5.47 -10.35
N LYS A 170 10.06 -6.42 -11.22
CA LYS A 170 10.41 -6.18 -12.61
C LYS A 170 9.30 -6.61 -13.55
N SER A 171 8.81 -5.68 -14.38
CA SER A 171 7.79 -5.96 -15.38
C SER A 171 8.24 -7.02 -16.39
N LYS A 172 7.34 -7.97 -16.68
CA LYS A 172 7.49 -8.94 -17.76
C LYS A 172 7.21 -8.34 -19.15
N VAL A 173 6.67 -7.10 -19.21
CA VAL A 173 6.25 -6.43 -20.45
C VAL A 173 7.38 -5.59 -21.02
N ASN A 174 7.97 -4.69 -20.22
CA ASN A 174 8.97 -3.72 -20.69
C ASN A 174 10.29 -3.76 -19.91
N SER A 175 10.45 -4.69 -18.98
CA SER A 175 11.63 -4.84 -18.13
C SER A 175 11.94 -3.68 -17.16
N ASN A 176 11.08 -2.68 -17.06
CA ASN A 176 11.19 -1.64 -16.04
C ASN A 176 10.92 -2.24 -14.66
N SER A 177 11.48 -1.65 -13.61
CA SER A 177 11.33 -2.16 -12.27
C SER A 177 11.14 -1.05 -11.23
N ILE A 178 10.53 -1.42 -10.14
CA ILE A 178 10.47 -0.66 -8.89
C ILE A 178 11.08 -1.50 -7.77
N PHE A 179 11.42 -0.86 -6.65
CA PHE A 179 11.92 -1.55 -5.47
C PHE A 179 10.96 -1.37 -4.31
N LEU A 180 10.60 -2.47 -3.67
CA LEU A 180 9.77 -2.51 -2.47
C LEU A 180 10.65 -2.93 -1.29
N PRO A 181 11.10 -2.01 -0.43
CA PRO A 181 11.94 -2.35 0.71
C PRO A 181 11.19 -3.20 1.73
N ALA A 182 11.92 -4.06 2.45
CA ALA A 182 11.38 -4.82 3.57
C ALA A 182 11.18 -3.89 4.79
N ALA A 183 10.19 -3.02 4.67
CA ALA A 183 9.92 -1.94 5.63
C ALA A 183 9.27 -2.41 6.93
N GLY A 184 8.97 -3.72 7.07
CA GLY A 184 8.31 -4.23 8.27
C GLY A 184 6.90 -3.65 8.45
N LEU A 185 6.49 -3.56 9.70
CA LEU A 185 5.21 -3.01 10.12
C LEU A 185 5.33 -2.26 11.46
N CYS A 186 4.42 -1.34 11.73
CA CYS A 186 4.26 -0.71 13.04
C CYS A 186 3.13 -1.39 13.84
N GLY A 187 3.38 -1.67 15.11
CA GLY A 187 2.37 -2.22 16.04
C GLY A 187 2.60 -1.69 17.45
N GLY A 188 1.55 -1.20 18.11
CA GLY A 188 1.72 -0.48 19.37
C GLY A 188 2.69 0.70 19.21
N THR A 189 3.80 0.66 19.93
CA THR A 189 4.87 1.67 19.86
C THR A 189 6.13 1.19 19.14
N GLY A 190 6.11 0.01 18.51
CA GLY A 190 7.28 -0.63 17.91
C GLY A 190 7.17 -0.84 16.41
N LEU A 191 8.34 -1.01 15.78
CA LEU A 191 8.48 -1.52 14.42
C LEU A 191 8.96 -2.97 14.47
N TYR A 192 8.35 -3.81 13.64
CA TYR A 192 8.60 -5.25 13.61
C TYR A 192 8.97 -5.69 12.20
N LEU A 193 9.74 -6.77 12.10
CA LEU A 193 10.11 -7.44 10.85
C LEU A 193 10.82 -6.52 9.83
N LEU A 194 11.48 -5.46 10.32
CA LEU A 194 12.33 -4.60 9.50
C LEU A 194 13.47 -5.40 8.87
N GLY A 195 13.63 -5.27 7.57
CA GLY A 195 14.64 -6.00 6.81
C GLY A 195 14.29 -7.47 6.53
N GLU A 196 13.17 -7.96 7.02
CA GLU A 196 12.70 -9.33 6.82
C GLU A 196 11.48 -9.37 5.90
N ASN A 197 10.50 -8.50 6.14
CA ASN A 197 9.25 -8.44 5.39
C ASN A 197 8.90 -7.00 5.02
N GLY A 198 8.17 -6.83 3.93
CA GLY A 198 7.47 -5.58 3.62
C GLY A 198 5.96 -5.82 3.68
N TYR A 199 5.22 -4.88 4.25
CA TYR A 199 3.76 -4.89 4.31
C TYR A 199 3.25 -3.61 3.67
N TYR A 200 2.39 -3.74 2.67
CA TYR A 200 1.94 -2.63 1.85
C TYR A 200 0.42 -2.63 1.73
N TRP A 201 -0.23 -1.58 2.23
CA TRP A 201 -1.67 -1.45 2.17
C TRP A 201 -2.22 -1.38 0.74
N SER A 202 -3.37 -1.95 0.53
CA SER A 202 -4.27 -1.55 -0.55
C SER A 202 -5.28 -0.51 -0.05
N SER A 203 -5.93 0.17 -0.98
CA SER A 203 -7.07 1.02 -0.66
C SER A 203 -8.38 0.24 -0.45
N SER A 204 -8.35 -1.10 -0.57
CA SER A 204 -9.52 -1.97 -0.49
C SER A 204 -9.68 -2.60 0.89
N LEU A 205 -10.91 -2.57 1.42
CA LEU A 205 -11.29 -3.32 2.63
C LEU A 205 -11.43 -4.81 2.29
N GLU A 206 -10.99 -5.68 3.18
CA GLU A 206 -11.30 -7.10 3.11
C GLU A 206 -12.70 -7.29 3.74
N SER A 207 -13.72 -7.52 2.89
CA SER A 207 -15.12 -7.53 3.34
C SER A 207 -15.69 -8.92 3.59
N ASP A 208 -15.05 -9.97 3.06
CA ASP A 208 -15.67 -11.30 2.99
C ASP A 208 -15.45 -12.15 4.24
N SER A 209 -14.25 -12.09 4.82
CA SER A 209 -13.88 -12.92 5.96
C SER A 209 -13.62 -12.13 7.23
N TYR A 210 -13.14 -10.90 7.08
CA TYR A 210 -12.76 -10.01 8.17
C TYR A 210 -13.18 -8.56 7.87
N PRO A 211 -14.46 -8.21 8.10
CA PRO A 211 -15.02 -6.92 7.69
C PRO A 211 -14.45 -5.69 8.43
N TYR A 212 -13.45 -5.89 9.26
CA TYR A 212 -12.68 -4.88 9.98
C TYR A 212 -11.21 -4.84 9.54
N CYS A 213 -10.85 -5.59 8.47
CA CYS A 213 -9.49 -5.66 7.95
C CYS A 213 -9.38 -5.05 6.56
N ALA A 214 -8.20 -4.55 6.22
CA ALA A 214 -7.89 -4.12 4.85
C ALA A 214 -6.96 -5.10 4.16
N TRP A 215 -7.09 -5.20 2.84
CA TRP A 215 -6.15 -5.94 2.02
C TRP A 215 -4.76 -5.30 2.06
N HIS A 216 -3.73 -6.12 2.17
CA HIS A 216 -2.35 -5.70 2.04
C HIS A 216 -1.53 -6.75 1.28
N VAL A 217 -0.44 -6.31 0.68
CA VAL A 217 0.59 -7.20 0.14
C VAL A 217 1.66 -7.41 1.20
N ALA A 218 1.88 -8.66 1.58
CA ALA A 218 3.02 -9.05 2.41
C ALA A 218 4.12 -9.64 1.51
N SER A 219 5.27 -9.02 1.47
CA SER A 219 6.47 -9.53 0.80
C SER A 219 7.34 -10.25 1.83
N VAL A 220 7.27 -11.58 1.86
CA VAL A 220 7.99 -12.44 2.81
C VAL A 220 9.15 -13.14 2.11
N LEU A 221 10.33 -13.17 2.71
CA LEU A 221 11.56 -13.77 2.16
C LEU A 221 11.40 -15.24 1.70
N ALA A 222 10.47 -16.00 2.25
CA ALA A 222 10.40 -17.46 2.04
C ALA A 222 9.37 -17.92 0.99
N ALA A 223 8.38 -17.12 0.62
CA ALA A 223 7.42 -17.45 -0.43
C ALA A 223 6.53 -16.24 -0.74
N MET A 224 6.38 -15.89 -2.01
CA MET A 224 5.21 -15.13 -2.45
C MET A 224 3.99 -16.07 -2.39
N THR A 225 3.57 -16.41 -1.22
CA THR A 225 2.27 -17.04 -1.03
C THR A 225 1.22 -15.96 -1.02
N ALA A 226 0.19 -16.18 -1.79
CA ALA A 226 -1.10 -15.53 -1.88
C ALA A 226 -1.23 -14.21 -1.11
N ILE A 227 -1.95 -13.25 -1.70
CA ILE A 227 -2.66 -12.25 -0.91
C ILE A 227 -3.35 -13.05 0.19
N SER A 228 -2.78 -13.00 1.36
CA SER A 228 -3.26 -13.76 2.49
C SER A 228 -3.98 -12.79 3.39
N THR A 229 -5.22 -13.07 3.62
CA THR A 229 -5.93 -12.84 4.87
C THR A 229 -4.94 -12.57 6.00
N ALA A 230 -5.20 -11.51 6.74
CA ALA A 230 -4.48 -11.05 7.92
C ALA A 230 -3.50 -12.06 8.53
N VAL A 231 -2.21 -11.73 8.57
CA VAL A 231 -1.25 -12.47 9.38
C VAL A 231 -1.62 -12.25 10.84
N ILE A 232 -2.23 -13.24 11.44
CA ILE A 232 -2.56 -13.27 12.86
C ILE A 232 -1.27 -13.54 13.61
N VAL A 233 -0.75 -12.55 14.31
CA VAL A 233 0.25 -12.74 15.36
C VAL A 233 -0.46 -12.56 16.69
N GLU A 234 -0.51 -13.63 17.49
CA GLU A 234 -1.08 -13.58 18.83
C GLU A 234 -0.30 -12.57 19.70
N ASN A 235 -1.05 -11.68 20.39
CA ASN A 235 -0.60 -10.71 21.40
C ASN A 235 -0.08 -9.33 20.95
N LEU A 236 -0.34 -8.88 19.73
CA LEU A 236 -0.23 -7.46 19.41
C LEU A 236 -1.62 -6.93 19.11
N SER A 237 -2.13 -6.05 19.96
CA SER A 237 -3.41 -5.36 19.77
C SER A 237 -3.27 -4.34 18.66
N VAL A 238 -3.72 -4.68 17.46
CA VAL A 238 -3.37 -3.90 16.30
C VAL A 238 -4.49 -3.94 15.27
N LEU A 239 -4.66 -2.88 14.52
CA LEU A 239 -5.65 -2.66 13.47
C LEU A 239 -5.41 -3.59 12.26
N CYS A 240 -6.25 -4.51 11.95
CA CYS A 240 -6.33 -5.09 10.61
C CYS A 240 -6.78 -4.06 9.61
#